data_02868e31b083cbda16743af78a681762
#
_entry.id   02868e31b083cbda16743af78a681762
#
_cell.length_a   1.000
_cell.length_b   1.000
_cell.length_c   1.000
_cell.angle_alpha   90.00
_cell.angle_beta   90.00
_cell.angle_gamma   90.00
#
_symmetry.space_group_name_H-M   'P 1'
#
loop_
_entity.id
_entity.type
_entity.pdbx_description
1 polymer ?
#
loop_
_entity_poly.entity_id
_entity_poly.type
_entity_poly.pdbx_seq_one_letter_code
_entity_poly.pdbx_strand_id
1 'polypeptide(L)'
;MKYISTRGAAPVLDFEATMLTGLARDGGLYLPDHVPPMTQAEIAGLAGQSYEEQAYLVMRPFICGAFSDDEFRSLISKAYSGFGHPARAPMKQLAPNHFLLELFHGPTLAFKDFAMQLIGQLFQAALARSGARVTVVGATSGDTGSAAIEAFRGLENVDVFILFPHGRVSDVQRRQMTTPDNSNVHALAIDGDFDTCQALVKDMFNDFAFRDAVQLAGVNSINWARVLAQVVYYFSSAVTLGAPHRPVSFTVPTGNFGDVFAGYIARQMGLPIEKLVIATNQNDILHRALSSGGYLTDGVKPSISPSMDIQVSSNFERALFDAYGRDGAAVAQLMDELKQGGGFQISQGALESLRDIFTSGRASEEETSATIARLAAATGEVLCPHSAVGVHVAEAHLSATPMITLATAHPAKFPDAVEAATGARPRLPARMADLFERDERVTRLPNELSAIQELIRERRGA
;
A
#
# COMPACT_ATOMS: atom_id res chain seq x y z
N MET A 1 14.05 18.95 -3.14
CA MET A 1 13.02 18.12 -3.80
C MET A 1 11.72 18.87 -3.81
N LYS A 2 11.09 18.96 -4.96
CA LYS A 2 9.74 19.51 -5.14
C LYS A 2 8.79 18.38 -5.47
N TYR A 3 7.53 18.52 -5.10
CA TYR A 3 6.48 17.56 -5.39
C TYR A 3 5.41 18.21 -6.25
N ILE A 4 5.10 17.58 -7.36
CA ILE A 4 4.16 18.05 -8.39
C ILE A 4 2.96 17.10 -8.50
N SER A 5 1.83 17.64 -8.92
CA SER A 5 0.63 16.82 -9.18
C SER A 5 0.70 16.16 -10.56
N THR A 6 0.22 14.93 -10.66
CA THR A 6 0.02 14.21 -11.93
C THR A 6 -0.89 14.93 -12.91
N ARG A 7 -1.73 15.87 -12.48
CA ARG A 7 -2.64 16.66 -13.33
C ARG A 7 -2.19 18.10 -13.55
N GLY A 8 -1.09 18.51 -12.90
CA GLY A 8 -0.36 19.73 -13.19
C GLY A 8 -0.98 21.05 -12.73
N ALA A 9 -2.20 21.06 -12.18
CA ALA A 9 -2.90 22.27 -11.77
C ALA A 9 -2.85 22.57 -10.26
N ALA A 10 -2.34 21.64 -9.44
CA ALA A 10 -2.18 21.86 -8.01
C ALA A 10 -0.85 22.56 -7.67
N PRO A 11 -0.76 23.27 -6.52
CA PRO A 11 0.47 23.88 -6.06
C PRO A 11 1.61 22.87 -5.91
N VAL A 12 2.83 23.28 -6.23
CA VAL A 12 4.06 22.54 -5.94
C VAL A 12 4.33 22.58 -4.44
N LEU A 13 4.58 21.43 -3.84
CA LEU A 13 4.78 21.27 -2.40
C LEU A 13 6.20 20.77 -2.08
N ASP A 14 6.62 20.90 -0.82
CA ASP A 14 7.72 20.16 -0.25
C ASP A 14 7.28 18.78 0.27
N PHE A 15 8.21 18.02 0.84
CA PHE A 15 7.91 16.67 1.34
C PHE A 15 6.86 16.67 2.46
N GLU A 16 7.02 17.56 3.46
CA GLU A 16 6.14 17.58 4.63
C GLU A 16 4.71 17.97 4.25
N ALA A 17 4.55 19.03 3.45
CA ALA A 17 3.25 19.44 2.94
C ALA A 17 2.60 18.36 2.04
N THR A 18 3.39 17.67 1.23
CA THR A 18 2.90 16.55 0.39
C THR A 18 2.39 15.39 1.24
N MET A 19 3.14 15.00 2.25
CA MET A 19 2.78 13.93 3.18
C MET A 19 1.48 14.25 3.93
N LEU A 20 1.35 15.47 4.46
CA LEU A 20 0.16 15.89 5.23
C LEU A 20 -1.07 16.08 4.34
N THR A 21 -0.89 16.55 3.10
CA THR A 21 -2.01 16.79 2.17
C THR A 21 -2.57 15.47 1.60
N GLY A 22 -1.73 14.51 1.25
CA GLY A 22 -2.09 13.22 0.67
C GLY A 22 -2.60 13.32 -0.78
N LEU A 23 -3.75 13.97 -1.02
CA LEU A 23 -4.38 14.15 -2.33
C LEU A 23 -4.24 15.61 -2.81
N ALA A 24 -3.84 15.80 -4.07
CA ALA A 24 -3.74 17.12 -4.67
C ALA A 24 -5.11 17.77 -4.88
N ARG A 25 -5.16 19.12 -4.83
CA ARG A 25 -6.42 19.89 -4.94
C ARG A 25 -7.08 19.78 -6.32
N ASP A 26 -6.31 19.43 -7.35
CA ASP A 26 -6.80 19.15 -8.71
C ASP A 26 -7.28 17.71 -8.88
N GLY A 27 -7.29 16.93 -7.81
CA GLY A 27 -7.64 15.52 -7.79
C GLY A 27 -6.51 14.58 -8.27
N GLY A 28 -5.35 15.14 -8.64
CA GLY A 28 -4.15 14.39 -9.01
C GLY A 28 -3.38 13.84 -7.81
N LEU A 29 -2.31 13.13 -8.08
CA LEU A 29 -1.44 12.52 -7.10
C LEU A 29 -0.08 13.22 -7.08
N TYR A 30 0.44 13.50 -5.88
CA TYR A 30 1.78 14.05 -5.76
C TYR A 30 2.87 12.99 -5.99
N LEU A 31 3.92 13.38 -6.71
CA LEU A 31 5.16 12.64 -6.87
C LEU A 31 6.33 13.64 -6.97
N PRO A 32 7.59 13.21 -6.76
CA PRO A 32 8.74 14.11 -6.86
C PRO A 32 8.93 14.60 -8.31
N ASP A 33 9.41 15.84 -8.45
CA ASP A 33 9.74 16.43 -9.75
C ASP A 33 10.84 15.67 -10.50
N HIS A 34 11.68 14.93 -9.78
CA HIS A 34 12.65 13.98 -10.32
C HIS A 34 12.93 12.86 -9.32
N VAL A 35 13.39 11.71 -9.79
CA VAL A 35 13.83 10.60 -8.95
C VAL A 35 15.34 10.66 -8.79
N PRO A 36 15.87 10.85 -7.56
CA PRO A 36 17.31 10.90 -7.33
C PRO A 36 17.94 9.53 -7.60
N PRO A 37 18.97 9.46 -8.48
CA PRO A 37 19.65 8.19 -8.75
C PRO A 37 20.59 7.81 -7.60
N MET A 38 20.78 6.51 -7.41
CA MET A 38 21.84 5.92 -6.61
C MET A 38 22.89 5.30 -7.53
N THR A 39 24.16 5.51 -7.22
CA THR A 39 25.27 4.86 -7.93
C THR A 39 25.35 3.37 -7.59
N GLN A 40 26.00 2.58 -8.44
CA GLN A 40 26.22 1.15 -8.14
C GLN A 40 27.00 0.94 -6.82
N ALA A 41 27.92 1.85 -6.50
CA ALA A 41 28.67 1.78 -5.23
C ALA A 41 27.78 2.02 -4.01
N GLU A 42 26.86 2.99 -4.08
CA GLU A 42 25.88 3.24 -3.01
C GLU A 42 24.92 2.06 -2.84
N ILE A 43 24.41 1.49 -3.94
CA ILE A 43 23.55 0.30 -3.90
C ILE A 43 24.31 -0.90 -3.28
N ALA A 44 25.56 -1.14 -3.70
CA ALA A 44 26.41 -2.20 -3.13
C ALA A 44 26.66 -1.97 -1.63
N GLY A 45 26.81 -0.72 -1.21
CA GLY A 45 27.01 -0.33 0.19
C GLY A 45 25.79 -0.60 1.11
N LEU A 46 24.63 -0.89 0.56
CA LEU A 46 23.45 -1.30 1.33
C LEU A 46 23.55 -2.76 1.82
N ALA A 47 24.39 -3.59 1.19
CA ALA A 47 24.54 -4.99 1.57
C ALA A 47 25.11 -5.11 2.99
N GLY A 48 24.45 -5.94 3.84
CA GLY A 48 24.85 -6.14 5.22
C GLY A 48 24.44 -5.02 6.19
N GLN A 49 23.84 -3.93 5.70
CA GLN A 49 23.27 -2.91 6.58
C GLN A 49 21.94 -3.40 7.19
N SER A 50 21.57 -2.84 8.36
CA SER A 50 20.24 -3.07 8.92
C SER A 50 19.14 -2.51 7.99
N TYR A 51 17.92 -3.02 8.09
CA TYR A 51 16.79 -2.49 7.33
C TYR A 51 16.57 -0.99 7.59
N GLU A 52 16.76 -0.56 8.83
CA GLU A 52 16.61 0.84 9.24
C GLU A 52 17.67 1.75 8.58
N GLU A 53 18.90 1.29 8.46
CA GLU A 53 19.96 2.05 7.78
C GLU A 53 19.72 2.09 6.26
N GLN A 54 19.31 0.97 5.66
CA GLN A 54 18.89 0.94 4.25
C GLN A 54 17.72 1.89 4.03
N ALA A 55 16.73 1.92 4.93
CA ALA A 55 15.58 2.82 4.86
C ALA A 55 16.02 4.30 4.89
N TYR A 56 16.95 4.64 5.79
CA TYR A 56 17.50 5.98 5.84
C TYR A 56 18.20 6.37 4.53
N LEU A 57 19.11 5.54 4.03
CA LEU A 57 19.90 5.84 2.84
C LEU A 57 19.05 5.95 1.57
N VAL A 58 18.06 5.09 1.42
CA VAL A 58 17.14 5.09 0.26
C VAL A 58 16.18 6.27 0.30
N MET A 59 15.64 6.63 1.46
CA MET A 59 14.58 7.65 1.54
C MET A 59 15.12 9.08 1.73
N ARG A 60 16.32 9.25 2.33
CA ARG A 60 16.89 10.56 2.64
C ARG A 60 16.88 11.55 1.48
N PRO A 61 17.22 11.18 0.23
CA PRO A 61 17.23 12.12 -0.89
C PRO A 61 15.85 12.74 -1.19
N PHE A 62 14.77 12.02 -0.90
CA PHE A 62 13.40 12.49 -1.13
C PHE A 62 12.91 13.44 -0.05
N ILE A 63 13.41 13.32 1.17
CA ILE A 63 12.93 14.09 2.33
C ILE A 63 13.53 15.49 2.37
N CYS A 64 14.74 15.68 1.79
CA CYS A 64 15.38 16.97 1.53
C CYS A 64 15.31 17.99 2.70
N GLY A 65 15.74 17.56 3.89
CA GLY A 65 15.86 18.47 5.03
C GLY A 65 14.56 18.76 5.78
N ALA A 66 13.45 18.09 5.47
CA ALA A 66 12.24 18.13 6.29
C ALA A 66 12.49 17.66 7.73
N PHE A 67 13.45 16.75 7.91
CA PHE A 67 13.93 16.26 9.19
C PHE A 67 15.47 16.26 9.18
N SER A 68 16.11 16.47 10.34
CA SER A 68 17.56 16.27 10.46
C SER A 68 17.90 14.78 10.31
N ASP A 69 19.15 14.48 9.98
CA ASP A 69 19.62 13.09 9.80
C ASP A 69 19.38 12.24 11.06
N ASP A 70 19.68 12.78 12.24
CA ASP A 70 19.51 12.08 13.52
C ASP A 70 18.01 11.90 13.86
N GLU A 71 17.19 12.94 13.65
CA GLU A 71 15.75 12.86 13.84
C GLU A 71 15.16 11.80 12.93
N PHE A 72 15.50 11.79 11.65
CA PHE A 72 14.94 10.85 10.67
C PHE A 72 15.35 9.40 10.99
N ARG A 73 16.61 9.15 11.38
CA ARG A 73 17.05 7.82 11.86
C ARG A 73 16.27 7.36 13.10
N SER A 74 16.01 8.28 14.04
CA SER A 74 15.22 7.99 15.23
C SER A 74 13.79 7.61 14.87
N LEU A 75 13.14 8.34 13.94
CA LEU A 75 11.77 8.05 13.48
C LEU A 75 11.68 6.69 12.76
N ILE A 76 12.66 6.36 11.91
CA ILE A 76 12.76 5.05 11.25
C ILE A 76 12.92 3.93 12.29
N SER A 77 13.83 4.10 13.25
CA SER A 77 14.06 3.11 14.30
C SER A 77 12.79 2.84 15.11
N LYS A 78 12.07 3.89 15.50
CA LYS A 78 10.78 3.78 16.22
C LYS A 78 9.74 3.06 15.37
N ALA A 79 9.63 3.41 14.09
CA ALA A 79 8.65 2.82 13.17
C ALA A 79 8.80 1.31 13.03
N TYR A 80 10.04 0.83 12.94
CA TYR A 80 10.28 -0.61 12.68
C TYR A 80 10.59 -1.42 13.95
N SER A 81 10.65 -0.80 15.13
CA SER A 81 10.93 -1.49 16.40
C SER A 81 9.90 -2.56 16.77
N GLY A 82 8.64 -2.38 16.37
CA GLY A 82 7.52 -3.31 16.62
C GLY A 82 7.43 -4.51 15.67
N PHE A 83 8.35 -4.63 14.69
CA PHE A 83 8.34 -5.75 13.75
C PHE A 83 8.85 -7.04 14.40
N GLY A 84 8.14 -8.14 14.16
CA GLY A 84 8.41 -9.44 14.79
C GLY A 84 9.59 -10.23 14.22
N HIS A 85 10.30 -9.72 13.22
CA HIS A 85 11.48 -10.36 12.62
C HIS A 85 12.64 -9.37 12.52
N PRO A 86 13.88 -9.75 12.92
CA PRO A 86 15.03 -8.82 12.92
C PRO A 86 15.39 -8.28 11.53
N ALA A 87 15.21 -9.05 10.46
CA ALA A 87 15.41 -8.59 9.09
C ALA A 87 14.25 -7.73 8.54
N ARG A 88 13.18 -7.51 9.30
CA ARG A 88 11.92 -6.83 8.93
C ARG A 88 11.21 -7.47 7.73
N ALA A 89 11.91 -7.69 6.61
CA ALA A 89 11.43 -8.31 5.38
C ALA A 89 12.34 -9.51 4.99
N PRO A 90 12.25 -10.65 5.69
CA PRO A 90 13.03 -11.84 5.36
C PRO A 90 12.55 -12.46 4.04
N MET A 91 13.44 -13.19 3.38
CA MET A 91 13.13 -13.96 2.17
C MET A 91 13.19 -15.46 2.42
N LYS A 92 12.28 -16.19 1.77
CA LYS A 92 12.30 -17.66 1.65
C LYS A 92 12.49 -18.07 0.19
N GLN A 93 13.28 -19.09 -0.06
CA GLN A 93 13.40 -19.68 -1.38
C GLN A 93 12.31 -20.74 -1.58
N LEU A 94 11.46 -20.56 -2.58
CA LEU A 94 10.39 -21.49 -2.95
C LEU A 94 10.85 -22.54 -3.94
N ALA A 95 11.71 -22.13 -4.89
CA ALA A 95 12.25 -22.98 -5.96
C ALA A 95 13.57 -22.37 -6.48
N PRO A 96 14.32 -23.04 -7.36
CA PRO A 96 15.46 -22.40 -8.03
C PRO A 96 15.06 -21.08 -8.67
N ASN A 97 15.77 -19.99 -8.31
CA ASN A 97 15.50 -18.62 -8.76
C ASN A 97 14.10 -18.04 -8.42
N HIS A 98 13.32 -18.68 -7.53
CA HIS A 98 12.04 -18.14 -7.06
C HIS A 98 12.09 -17.93 -5.55
N PHE A 99 11.90 -16.68 -5.12
CA PHE A 99 11.98 -16.24 -3.74
C PHE A 99 10.68 -15.58 -3.31
N LEU A 100 10.30 -15.77 -2.05
CA LEU A 100 9.17 -15.13 -1.41
C LEU A 100 9.69 -14.07 -0.44
N LEU A 101 9.31 -12.81 -0.61
CA LEU A 101 9.64 -11.73 0.31
C LEU A 101 8.51 -11.56 1.33
N GLU A 102 8.76 -11.93 2.57
CA GLU A 102 7.74 -11.84 3.63
C GLU A 102 7.60 -10.42 4.17
N LEU A 103 6.54 -9.72 3.78
CA LEU A 103 6.25 -8.34 4.18
C LEU A 103 5.22 -8.23 5.32
N PHE A 104 4.95 -9.29 6.03
CA PHE A 104 3.89 -9.39 7.04
C PHE A 104 4.39 -9.52 8.49
N HIS A 105 5.63 -9.16 8.76
CA HIS A 105 6.19 -9.22 10.10
C HIS A 105 5.91 -7.98 10.95
N GLY A 106 5.23 -6.99 10.40
CA GLY A 106 4.78 -5.81 11.11
C GLY A 106 3.63 -6.09 12.09
N PRO A 107 3.23 -5.09 12.89
CA PRO A 107 2.26 -5.26 13.98
C PRO A 107 0.88 -5.73 13.52
N THR A 108 0.43 -5.41 12.30
CA THR A 108 -0.88 -5.83 11.79
C THR A 108 -0.82 -6.97 10.78
N LEU A 109 0.34 -7.57 10.58
CA LEU A 109 0.54 -8.74 9.73
C LEU A 109 0.29 -8.49 8.24
N ALA A 110 0.56 -7.28 7.73
CA ALA A 110 0.47 -6.94 6.32
C ALA A 110 1.59 -5.98 5.90
N PHE A 111 1.95 -5.99 4.61
CA PHE A 111 2.98 -5.11 4.04
C PHE A 111 2.73 -3.61 4.29
N LYS A 112 1.47 -3.27 4.50
CA LYS A 112 1.03 -1.90 4.78
C LYS A 112 1.67 -1.32 6.04
N ASP A 113 2.11 -2.17 6.98
CA ASP A 113 2.82 -1.76 8.19
C ASP A 113 4.13 -1.03 7.88
N PHE A 114 4.87 -1.44 6.83
CA PHE A 114 6.12 -0.77 6.46
C PHE A 114 5.94 0.72 6.21
N ALA A 115 4.88 1.08 5.50
CA ALA A 115 4.59 2.47 5.23
C ALA A 115 3.87 3.17 6.37
N MET A 116 2.86 2.52 6.96
CA MET A 116 2.00 3.17 7.95
C MET A 116 2.73 3.44 9.26
N GLN A 117 3.55 2.52 9.76
CA GLN A 117 4.33 2.75 10.98
C GLN A 117 5.29 3.94 10.82
N LEU A 118 5.93 4.07 9.65
CA LEU A 118 6.80 5.22 9.39
C LEU A 118 6.00 6.52 9.26
N ILE A 119 4.89 6.52 8.51
CA ILE A 119 4.03 7.71 8.35
C ILE A 119 3.51 8.19 9.70
N GLY A 120 3.10 7.31 10.60
CA GLY A 120 2.68 7.69 11.94
C GLY A 120 3.76 8.49 12.68
N GLN A 121 5.01 8.03 12.65
CA GLN A 121 6.14 8.74 13.27
C GLN A 121 6.44 10.10 12.59
N LEU A 122 6.39 10.13 11.25
CA LEU A 122 6.62 11.37 10.48
C LEU A 122 5.52 12.41 10.75
N PHE A 123 4.24 11.98 10.78
CA PHE A 123 3.11 12.84 11.13
C PHE A 123 3.28 13.42 12.54
N GLN A 124 3.56 12.58 13.53
CA GLN A 124 3.77 13.04 14.90
C GLN A 124 4.86 14.10 14.99
N ALA A 125 6.01 13.88 14.33
CA ALA A 125 7.12 14.83 14.34
C ALA A 125 6.75 16.16 13.65
N ALA A 126 6.08 16.13 12.50
CA ALA A 126 5.64 17.32 11.78
C ALA A 126 4.59 18.12 12.58
N LEU A 127 3.60 17.44 13.15
CA LEU A 127 2.52 18.06 13.91
C LEU A 127 3.01 18.62 15.26
N ALA A 128 3.97 17.95 15.91
CA ALA A 128 4.58 18.48 17.13
C ALA A 128 5.32 19.80 16.90
N ARG A 129 5.93 19.98 15.72
CA ARG A 129 6.60 21.26 15.35
C ARG A 129 5.62 22.37 15.05
N SER A 130 4.53 22.07 14.36
CA SER A 130 3.53 23.06 13.94
C SER A 130 2.48 23.38 15.01
N GLY A 131 2.32 22.52 16.02
CA GLY A 131 1.21 22.59 16.97
C GLY A 131 -0.16 22.30 16.35
N ALA A 132 -0.20 21.84 15.08
CA ALA A 132 -1.43 21.51 14.38
C ALA A 132 -1.99 20.16 14.82
N ARG A 133 -3.31 19.98 14.68
CA ARG A 133 -4.01 18.71 14.93
C ARG A 133 -4.73 18.30 13.65
N VAL A 134 -4.59 17.05 13.25
CA VAL A 134 -5.24 16.51 12.05
C VAL A 134 -6.22 15.40 12.37
N THR A 135 -7.22 15.25 11.52
CA THR A 135 -8.17 14.15 11.57
C THR A 135 -7.93 13.22 10.38
N VAL A 136 -7.48 12.03 10.65
CA VAL A 136 -7.29 10.98 9.64
C VAL A 136 -8.61 10.25 9.45
N VAL A 137 -9.14 10.27 8.22
CA VAL A 137 -10.31 9.48 7.85
C VAL A 137 -9.95 8.55 6.71
N GLY A 138 -10.35 7.29 6.82
CA GLY A 138 -10.11 6.30 5.79
C GLY A 138 -11.21 5.24 5.69
N ALA A 139 -11.44 4.75 4.46
CA ALA A 139 -12.25 3.57 4.21
C ALA A 139 -11.34 2.36 3.99
N THR A 140 -11.78 1.19 4.47
CA THR A 140 -10.97 -0.02 4.38
C THR A 140 -11.80 -1.28 4.12
N SER A 141 -11.21 -2.21 3.38
CA SER A 141 -11.63 -3.62 3.31
C SER A 141 -10.95 -4.50 4.38
N GLY A 142 -10.20 -3.88 5.33
CA GLY A 142 -9.58 -4.55 6.47
C GLY A 142 -8.11 -4.15 6.70
N ASP A 143 -7.20 -4.49 5.81
CA ASP A 143 -5.75 -4.35 6.03
C ASP A 143 -5.25 -2.91 6.18
N THR A 144 -5.75 -2.00 5.35
CA THR A 144 -5.33 -0.59 5.42
C THR A 144 -5.81 0.07 6.71
N GLY A 145 -7.04 -0.26 7.12
CA GLY A 145 -7.62 0.29 8.36
C GLY A 145 -6.89 -0.21 9.60
N SER A 146 -6.61 -1.51 9.68
CA SER A 146 -5.86 -2.06 10.81
C SER A 146 -4.45 -1.44 10.90
N ALA A 147 -3.76 -1.29 9.76
CA ALA A 147 -2.44 -0.66 9.73
C ALA A 147 -2.48 0.84 10.08
N ALA A 148 -3.53 1.57 9.66
CA ALA A 148 -3.72 2.97 10.01
C ALA A 148 -3.97 3.15 11.51
N ILE A 149 -4.92 2.41 12.07
CA ILE A 149 -5.22 2.45 13.50
C ILE A 149 -3.96 2.18 14.32
N GLU A 150 -3.24 1.11 14.01
CA GLU A 150 -2.01 0.74 14.73
C GLU A 150 -0.93 1.82 14.63
N ALA A 151 -0.79 2.47 13.49
CA ALA A 151 0.24 3.49 13.27
C ALA A 151 -0.04 4.82 13.98
N PHE A 152 -1.31 5.16 14.16
CA PHE A 152 -1.70 6.47 14.70
C PHE A 152 -2.27 6.40 16.12
N ARG A 153 -2.53 5.19 16.67
CA ARG A 153 -3.03 5.06 18.03
C ARG A 153 -2.08 5.68 19.06
N GLY A 154 -2.65 6.48 19.97
CA GLY A 154 -1.88 7.13 21.02
C GLY A 154 -1.06 8.34 20.59
N LEU A 155 -1.15 8.79 19.33
CA LEU A 155 -0.53 10.05 18.89
C LEU A 155 -1.37 11.24 19.36
N GLU A 156 -0.72 12.24 20.00
CA GLU A 156 -1.41 13.35 20.67
C GLU A 156 -2.19 14.28 19.73
N ASN A 157 -1.66 14.50 18.52
CA ASN A 157 -2.19 15.49 17.58
C ASN A 157 -2.91 14.86 16.36
N VAL A 158 -3.35 13.61 16.49
CA VAL A 158 -4.02 12.88 15.42
C VAL A 158 -5.22 12.15 15.96
N ASP A 159 -6.39 12.39 15.37
CA ASP A 159 -7.59 11.56 15.58
C ASP A 159 -7.81 10.68 14.36
N VAL A 160 -8.15 9.40 14.56
CA VAL A 160 -8.29 8.41 13.50
C VAL A 160 -9.69 7.84 13.45
N PHE A 161 -10.35 7.98 12.32
CA PHE A 161 -11.68 7.43 12.06
C PHE A 161 -11.61 6.49 10.85
N ILE A 162 -11.78 5.20 11.09
CA ILE A 162 -11.72 4.19 10.04
C ILE A 162 -13.10 3.60 9.79
N LEU A 163 -13.61 3.82 8.57
CA LEU A 163 -14.87 3.29 8.09
C LEU A 163 -14.64 1.92 7.45
N PHE A 164 -15.41 0.93 7.86
CA PHE A 164 -15.39 -0.40 7.26
C PHE A 164 -16.81 -0.98 7.14
N PRO A 165 -17.08 -1.83 6.13
CA PRO A 165 -18.41 -2.39 5.93
C PRO A 165 -18.74 -3.39 7.06
N HIS A 166 -19.89 -3.21 7.68
CA HIS A 166 -20.36 -4.07 8.78
C HIS A 166 -20.50 -5.52 8.30
N GLY A 167 -19.83 -6.45 9.00
CA GLY A 167 -19.90 -7.89 8.72
C GLY A 167 -19.18 -8.36 7.43
N ARG A 168 -18.36 -7.50 6.78
CA ARG A 168 -17.70 -7.82 5.50
C ARG A 168 -16.18 -7.76 5.54
N VAL A 169 -15.59 -7.77 6.73
CA VAL A 169 -14.14 -7.91 6.95
C VAL A 169 -13.88 -9.17 7.76
N SER A 170 -12.70 -9.80 7.64
CA SER A 170 -12.39 -10.99 8.43
C SER A 170 -12.39 -10.67 9.93
N ASP A 171 -12.66 -11.67 10.77
CA ASP A 171 -12.65 -11.48 12.23
C ASP A 171 -11.31 -10.97 12.74
N VAL A 172 -10.19 -11.44 12.16
CA VAL A 172 -8.86 -10.96 12.53
C VAL A 172 -8.70 -9.48 12.19
N GLN A 173 -9.07 -9.06 10.97
CA GLN A 173 -9.01 -7.66 10.55
C GLN A 173 -9.94 -6.78 11.39
N ARG A 174 -11.15 -7.23 11.64
CA ARG A 174 -12.11 -6.52 12.50
C ARG A 174 -11.52 -6.29 13.90
N ARG A 175 -11.03 -7.35 14.54
CA ARG A 175 -10.46 -7.24 15.88
C ARG A 175 -9.19 -6.39 15.92
N GLN A 176 -8.36 -6.41 14.89
CA GLN A 176 -7.22 -5.50 14.78
C GLN A 176 -7.65 -4.02 14.76
N MET A 177 -8.83 -3.70 14.23
CA MET A 177 -9.35 -2.33 14.19
C MET A 177 -10.14 -1.95 15.45
N THR A 178 -10.79 -2.90 16.09
CA THR A 178 -11.78 -2.62 17.15
C THR A 178 -11.28 -2.85 18.58
N THR A 179 -10.13 -3.50 18.75
CA THR A 179 -9.54 -3.78 20.08
C THR A 179 -8.55 -2.74 20.61
N PRO A 180 -7.95 -1.82 19.82
CA PRO A 180 -7.18 -0.73 20.40
C PRO A 180 -8.03 0.17 21.28
N ASP A 181 -7.52 0.51 22.48
CA ASP A 181 -8.25 1.23 23.53
C ASP A 181 -7.87 2.71 23.66
N ASN A 182 -7.03 3.21 22.76
CA ASN A 182 -6.61 4.60 22.73
C ASN A 182 -7.76 5.54 22.39
N SER A 183 -7.89 6.67 23.09
CA SER A 183 -9.00 7.61 22.96
C SER A 183 -9.07 8.28 21.57
N ASN A 184 -7.94 8.37 20.88
CA ASN A 184 -7.84 9.01 19.57
C ASN A 184 -8.18 8.08 18.38
N VAL A 185 -8.65 6.84 18.62
CA VAL A 185 -8.95 5.86 17.55
C VAL A 185 -10.43 5.48 17.57
N HIS A 186 -11.06 5.54 16.40
CA HIS A 186 -12.48 5.27 16.23
C HIS A 186 -12.72 4.33 15.06
N ALA A 187 -13.15 3.10 15.34
CA ALA A 187 -13.57 2.12 14.37
C ALA A 187 -15.07 2.26 14.09
N LEU A 188 -15.44 2.59 12.84
CA LEU A 188 -16.81 2.87 12.43
C LEU A 188 -17.31 1.78 11.47
N ALA A 189 -18.24 0.95 11.96
CA ALA A 189 -18.89 -0.06 11.14
C ALA A 189 -20.09 0.55 10.41
N ILE A 190 -20.02 0.64 9.09
CA ILE A 190 -21.02 1.28 8.24
C ILE A 190 -21.96 0.24 7.63
N ASP A 191 -23.25 0.52 7.60
CA ASP A 191 -24.23 -0.30 6.90
C ASP A 191 -24.06 -0.11 5.38
N GLY A 192 -23.53 -1.12 4.71
CA GLY A 192 -23.20 -1.09 3.29
C GLY A 192 -22.04 -2.01 2.91
N ASP A 193 -21.35 -1.64 1.86
CA ASP A 193 -20.16 -2.32 1.36
C ASP A 193 -18.93 -1.40 1.38
N PHE A 194 -17.82 -1.89 0.82
CA PHE A 194 -16.58 -1.11 0.79
C PHE A 194 -16.69 0.14 -0.10
N ASP A 195 -17.41 0.05 -1.22
CA ASP A 195 -17.61 1.17 -2.12
C ASP A 195 -18.46 2.27 -1.45
N THR A 196 -19.44 1.88 -0.63
CA THR A 196 -20.20 2.78 0.24
C THR A 196 -19.27 3.55 1.19
N CYS A 197 -18.39 2.84 1.90
CA CYS A 197 -17.42 3.48 2.80
C CYS A 197 -16.47 4.43 2.04
N GLN A 198 -16.00 4.04 0.85
CA GLN A 198 -15.15 4.89 0.02
C GLN A 198 -15.87 6.16 -0.47
N ALA A 199 -17.13 6.03 -0.88
CA ALA A 199 -17.95 7.16 -1.31
C ALA A 199 -18.10 8.18 -0.18
N LEU A 200 -18.46 7.73 1.03
CA LEU A 200 -18.57 8.59 2.21
C LEU A 200 -17.26 9.34 2.54
N VAL A 201 -16.12 8.65 2.49
CA VAL A 201 -14.81 9.30 2.69
C VAL A 201 -14.54 10.32 1.61
N LYS A 202 -14.82 10.01 0.35
CA LYS A 202 -14.64 10.91 -0.79
C LYS A 202 -15.53 12.16 -0.67
N ASP A 203 -16.77 11.99 -0.23
CA ASP A 203 -17.70 13.10 -0.03
C ASP A 203 -17.22 14.01 1.11
N MET A 204 -16.66 13.46 2.20
CA MET A 204 -16.02 14.26 3.26
C MET A 204 -14.83 15.07 2.75
N PHE A 205 -14.01 14.51 1.87
CA PHE A 205 -12.89 15.25 1.26
C PHE A 205 -13.32 16.32 0.27
N ASN A 206 -14.49 16.16 -0.37
CA ASN A 206 -15.08 17.14 -1.29
C ASN A 206 -15.88 18.23 -0.57
N ASP A 207 -16.32 17.99 0.66
CA ASP A 207 -16.88 19.03 1.53
C ASP A 207 -15.74 19.87 2.12
N PHE A 208 -15.36 20.93 1.40
CA PHE A 208 -14.25 21.80 1.81
C PHE A 208 -14.48 22.46 3.16
N ALA A 209 -15.74 22.82 3.51
CA ALA A 209 -16.05 23.41 4.80
C ALA A 209 -15.78 22.43 5.94
N PHE A 210 -16.21 21.17 5.81
CA PHE A 210 -15.92 20.13 6.77
C PHE A 210 -14.43 19.79 6.81
N ARG A 211 -13.83 19.54 5.62
CA ARG A 211 -12.41 19.20 5.47
C ARG A 211 -11.48 20.17 6.17
N ASP A 212 -11.70 21.47 5.96
CA ASP A 212 -10.84 22.53 6.53
C ASP A 212 -11.11 22.69 8.04
N ALA A 213 -12.38 22.57 8.49
CA ALA A 213 -12.75 22.67 9.91
C ALA A 213 -12.12 21.57 10.77
N VAL A 214 -12.03 20.33 10.27
CA VAL A 214 -11.44 19.19 10.99
C VAL A 214 -9.99 18.92 10.62
N GLN A 215 -9.41 19.72 9.69
CA GLN A 215 -8.07 19.49 9.15
C GLN A 215 -7.91 18.03 8.66
N LEU A 216 -8.79 17.63 7.73
CA LEU A 216 -8.90 16.28 7.24
C LEU A 216 -7.62 15.86 6.48
N ALA A 217 -7.02 14.77 6.90
CA ALA A 217 -5.82 14.20 6.29
C ALA A 217 -6.10 12.79 5.74
N GLY A 218 -5.54 12.48 4.57
CA GLY A 218 -5.67 11.18 3.92
C GLY A 218 -4.40 10.35 4.08
N VAL A 219 -4.56 9.13 4.56
CA VAL A 219 -3.47 8.15 4.67
C VAL A 219 -3.65 6.97 3.71
N ASN A 220 -4.45 7.17 2.66
CA ASN A 220 -4.75 6.16 1.65
C ASN A 220 -3.50 5.76 0.85
N SER A 221 -3.61 4.72 0.01
CA SER A 221 -2.53 4.21 -0.86
C SER A 221 -1.91 5.26 -1.79
N ILE A 222 -2.62 6.38 -2.01
CA ILE A 222 -2.19 7.49 -2.87
C ILE A 222 -1.17 8.44 -2.21
N ASN A 223 -1.03 8.41 -0.87
CA ASN A 223 -0.06 9.26 -0.19
C ASN A 223 1.37 8.90 -0.62
N TRP A 224 2.14 9.91 -1.07
CA TRP A 224 3.51 9.69 -1.55
C TRP A 224 4.42 9.04 -0.51
N ALA A 225 4.32 9.44 0.75
CA ALA A 225 5.14 8.86 1.81
C ALA A 225 4.91 7.34 1.96
N ARG A 226 3.72 6.82 1.59
CA ARG A 226 3.47 5.37 1.55
C ARG A 226 4.25 4.69 0.43
N VAL A 227 4.27 5.29 -0.75
CA VAL A 227 5.06 4.76 -1.88
C VAL A 227 6.54 4.77 -1.52
N LEU A 228 7.03 5.89 -0.98
CA LEU A 228 8.44 6.06 -0.63
C LEU A 228 8.92 5.02 0.38
N ALA A 229 8.16 4.75 1.44
CA ALA A 229 8.52 3.74 2.43
C ALA A 229 8.60 2.32 1.83
N GLN A 230 7.81 2.04 0.80
CA GLN A 230 7.80 0.75 0.10
C GLN A 230 9.00 0.56 -0.82
N VAL A 231 9.65 1.62 -1.30
CA VAL A 231 10.87 1.53 -2.13
C VAL A 231 11.97 0.75 -1.40
N VAL A 232 12.04 0.85 -0.08
CA VAL A 232 13.12 0.29 0.73
C VAL A 232 13.24 -1.22 0.60
N TYR A 233 12.15 -1.97 0.71
CA TYR A 233 12.22 -3.43 0.66
C TYR A 233 12.56 -3.98 -0.73
N TYR A 234 12.38 -3.22 -1.81
CA TYR A 234 12.91 -3.57 -3.13
C TYR A 234 14.44 -3.54 -3.13
N PHE A 235 15.04 -2.49 -2.57
CA PHE A 235 16.50 -2.42 -2.39
C PHE A 235 16.99 -3.52 -1.45
N SER A 236 16.39 -3.66 -0.27
CA SER A 236 16.77 -4.63 0.75
C SER A 236 16.79 -6.06 0.20
N SER A 237 15.74 -6.47 -0.50
CA SER A 237 15.65 -7.82 -1.08
C SER A 237 16.61 -8.03 -2.25
N ALA A 238 16.74 -7.03 -3.14
CA ALA A 238 17.64 -7.12 -4.29
C ALA A 238 19.11 -7.22 -3.88
N VAL A 239 19.58 -6.40 -2.92
CA VAL A 239 20.98 -6.47 -2.45
C VAL A 239 21.29 -7.78 -1.75
N THR A 240 20.31 -8.37 -1.08
CA THR A 240 20.45 -9.72 -0.48
C THR A 240 20.71 -10.80 -1.55
N LEU A 241 20.22 -10.61 -2.77
CA LEU A 241 20.43 -11.51 -3.91
C LEU A 241 21.58 -11.08 -4.84
N GLY A 242 22.36 -10.07 -4.45
CA GLY A 242 23.60 -9.67 -5.13
C GLY A 242 23.49 -8.43 -6.03
N ALA A 243 22.41 -7.64 -5.96
CA ALA A 243 22.39 -6.33 -6.59
C ALA A 243 23.51 -5.41 -6.01
N PRO A 244 24.10 -4.52 -6.81
CA PRO A 244 23.79 -4.19 -8.19
C PRO A 244 24.40 -5.12 -9.24
N HIS A 245 25.22 -6.11 -8.85
CA HIS A 245 25.97 -6.97 -9.78
C HIS A 245 25.11 -8.07 -10.40
N ARG A 246 23.95 -8.35 -9.82
CA ARG A 246 22.97 -9.31 -10.31
C ARG A 246 21.61 -8.65 -10.43
N PRO A 247 20.97 -8.66 -11.61
CA PRO A 247 19.61 -8.17 -11.74
C PRO A 247 18.61 -9.10 -11.04
N VAL A 248 17.46 -8.55 -10.68
CA VAL A 248 16.32 -9.29 -10.09
C VAL A 248 15.04 -8.90 -10.82
N SER A 249 14.00 -9.72 -10.68
CA SER A 249 12.64 -9.42 -11.11
C SER A 249 11.71 -9.50 -9.91
N PHE A 250 10.62 -8.77 -9.94
CA PHE A 250 9.61 -8.80 -8.87
C PHE A 250 8.25 -9.15 -9.42
N THR A 251 7.51 -10.00 -8.69
CA THR A 251 6.07 -10.19 -8.90
C THR A 251 5.32 -9.62 -7.72
N VAL A 252 4.39 -8.72 -8.03
CA VAL A 252 3.71 -7.90 -7.03
C VAL A 252 2.21 -8.14 -7.10
N PRO A 253 1.58 -8.73 -6.06
CA PRO A 253 0.12 -8.75 -5.91
C PRO A 253 -0.42 -7.32 -5.93
N THR A 254 -1.21 -6.98 -6.95
CA THR A 254 -1.49 -5.58 -7.25
C THR A 254 -2.99 -5.30 -7.28
N GLY A 255 -3.44 -4.39 -6.39
CA GLY A 255 -4.70 -3.67 -6.47
C GLY A 255 -4.44 -2.22 -6.88
N ASN A 256 -4.21 -1.34 -5.90
CA ASN A 256 -4.05 0.11 -6.09
C ASN A 256 -2.71 0.56 -6.72
N PHE A 257 -1.90 -0.34 -7.22
CA PHE A 257 -0.63 -0.06 -7.91
C PHE A 257 0.48 0.60 -7.07
N GLY A 258 0.23 0.90 -5.80
CA GLY A 258 1.18 1.62 -4.94
C GLY A 258 2.48 0.87 -4.73
N ASP A 259 2.39 -0.42 -4.45
CA ASP A 259 3.53 -1.29 -4.19
C ASP A 259 4.39 -1.48 -5.45
N VAL A 260 3.79 -1.90 -6.57
CA VAL A 260 4.54 -2.08 -7.82
C VAL A 260 5.11 -0.76 -8.34
N PHE A 261 4.46 0.38 -8.07
CA PHE A 261 5.00 1.70 -8.39
C PHE A 261 6.23 2.03 -7.53
N ALA A 262 6.29 1.58 -6.28
CA ALA A 262 7.51 1.69 -5.47
C ALA A 262 8.68 0.90 -6.08
N GLY A 263 8.42 -0.29 -6.64
CA GLY A 263 9.39 -1.04 -7.44
C GLY A 263 9.86 -0.28 -8.69
N TYR A 264 8.94 0.41 -9.36
CA TYR A 264 9.28 1.29 -10.48
C TYR A 264 10.20 2.44 -10.06
N ILE A 265 9.91 3.10 -8.94
CA ILE A 265 10.80 4.14 -8.37
C ILE A 265 12.17 3.55 -8.03
N ALA A 266 12.25 2.37 -7.42
CA ALA A 266 13.52 1.70 -7.13
C ALA A 266 14.33 1.46 -8.42
N ARG A 267 13.68 1.04 -9.52
CA ARG A 267 14.32 0.90 -10.84
C ARG A 267 14.82 2.24 -11.38
N GLN A 268 14.04 3.31 -11.27
CA GLN A 268 14.47 4.66 -11.67
C GLN A 268 15.65 5.17 -10.83
N MET A 269 15.75 4.79 -9.56
CA MET A 269 16.89 5.09 -8.70
C MET A 269 18.15 4.31 -9.09
N GLY A 270 18.08 3.36 -10.01
CA GLY A 270 19.24 2.60 -10.51
C GLY A 270 19.31 1.15 -10.00
N LEU A 271 18.32 0.67 -9.23
CA LEU A 271 18.26 -0.74 -8.86
C LEU A 271 18.07 -1.60 -10.13
N PRO A 272 18.91 -2.63 -10.38
CA PRO A 272 18.85 -3.42 -11.61
C PRO A 272 17.65 -4.39 -11.59
N ILE A 273 16.47 -3.84 -11.80
CA ILE A 273 15.24 -4.61 -11.93
C ILE A 273 15.00 -4.91 -13.40
N GLU A 274 14.99 -6.19 -13.75
CA GLU A 274 14.73 -6.64 -15.12
C GLU A 274 13.25 -6.49 -15.47
N LYS A 275 12.36 -7.02 -14.61
CA LYS A 275 10.90 -6.94 -14.81
C LYS A 275 10.16 -6.68 -13.51
N LEU A 276 9.07 -5.92 -13.63
CA LEU A 276 8.04 -5.78 -12.62
C LEU A 276 6.77 -6.48 -13.14
N VAL A 277 6.40 -7.59 -12.53
CA VAL A 277 5.25 -8.40 -12.92
C VAL A 277 4.05 -8.02 -12.05
N ILE A 278 3.03 -7.44 -12.68
CA ILE A 278 1.76 -7.08 -12.04
C ILE A 278 0.91 -8.34 -11.97
N ALA A 279 0.63 -8.80 -10.75
CA ALA A 279 -0.23 -9.94 -10.51
C ALA A 279 -1.61 -9.47 -10.03
N THR A 280 -2.66 -9.80 -10.77
CA THR A 280 -4.06 -9.46 -10.44
C THR A 280 -4.88 -10.72 -10.15
N ASN A 281 -5.95 -10.57 -9.37
CA ASN A 281 -6.97 -11.60 -9.27
C ASN A 281 -7.96 -11.48 -10.46
N GLN A 282 -9.18 -12.02 -10.33
CA GLN A 282 -10.23 -11.90 -11.35
C GLN A 282 -10.65 -10.46 -11.66
N ASN A 283 -10.29 -9.49 -10.81
CA ASN A 283 -10.45 -8.05 -11.06
C ASN A 283 -9.20 -7.53 -11.79
N ASP A 284 -9.12 -7.83 -13.06
CA ASP A 284 -7.89 -7.83 -13.86
C ASP A 284 -7.70 -6.57 -14.74
N ILE A 285 -8.26 -5.43 -14.33
CA ILE A 285 -8.22 -4.19 -15.13
C ILE A 285 -6.81 -3.80 -15.57
N LEU A 286 -5.80 -3.94 -14.70
CA LEU A 286 -4.40 -3.64 -15.02
C LEU A 286 -3.82 -4.62 -16.04
N HIS A 287 -4.15 -5.91 -15.94
CA HIS A 287 -3.73 -6.92 -16.91
C HIS A 287 -4.37 -6.65 -18.29
N ARG A 288 -5.66 -6.32 -18.33
CA ARG A 288 -6.36 -5.96 -19.57
C ARG A 288 -5.81 -4.67 -20.19
N ALA A 289 -5.53 -3.65 -19.37
CA ALA A 289 -4.94 -2.40 -19.83
C ALA A 289 -3.56 -2.61 -20.48
N LEU A 290 -2.66 -3.38 -19.84
CA LEU A 290 -1.35 -3.69 -20.41
C LEU A 290 -1.46 -4.59 -21.66
N SER A 291 -2.44 -5.49 -21.73
CA SER A 291 -2.62 -6.40 -22.86
C SER A 291 -3.20 -5.72 -24.09
N SER A 292 -4.17 -4.82 -23.92
CA SER A 292 -4.95 -4.22 -25.03
C SER A 292 -4.76 -2.71 -25.18
N GLY A 293 -4.25 -2.02 -24.16
CA GLY A 293 -4.25 -0.56 -24.07
C GLY A 293 -5.57 0.01 -23.55
N GLY A 294 -6.64 -0.78 -23.44
CA GLY A 294 -7.93 -0.33 -22.93
C GLY A 294 -8.02 -0.44 -21.40
N TYR A 295 -8.15 0.69 -20.73
CA TYR A 295 -8.44 0.75 -19.29
C TYR A 295 -9.95 0.94 -19.09
N LEU A 296 -10.68 -0.18 -19.01
CA LEU A 296 -12.16 -0.18 -18.98
C LEU A 296 -12.66 -0.89 -17.72
N THR A 297 -13.50 -0.21 -16.94
CA THR A 297 -14.13 -0.77 -15.74
C THR A 297 -15.20 -1.81 -16.11
N ASP A 298 -15.26 -2.93 -15.36
CA ASP A 298 -16.17 -4.07 -15.62
C ASP A 298 -16.85 -4.56 -14.32
N GLY A 299 -17.10 -3.63 -13.40
CA GLY A 299 -17.65 -3.98 -12.08
C GLY A 299 -16.64 -4.77 -11.22
N VAL A 300 -16.81 -4.70 -9.91
CA VAL A 300 -15.99 -5.45 -8.94
C VAL A 300 -16.60 -6.82 -8.71
N LYS A 301 -15.77 -7.87 -8.78
CA LYS A 301 -16.15 -9.26 -8.46
C LYS A 301 -15.53 -9.62 -7.11
N PRO A 302 -16.32 -9.91 -6.07
CA PRO A 302 -15.80 -10.33 -4.78
C PRO A 302 -14.92 -11.57 -4.90
N SER A 303 -13.80 -11.60 -4.17
CA SER A 303 -12.83 -12.69 -4.19
C SER A 303 -12.31 -13.05 -2.79
N ILE A 304 -11.54 -14.13 -2.69
CA ILE A 304 -10.80 -14.49 -1.46
C ILE A 304 -9.57 -13.59 -1.21
N SER A 305 -9.23 -12.71 -2.17
CA SER A 305 -8.15 -11.72 -2.06
C SER A 305 -8.69 -10.27 -2.11
N PRO A 306 -9.51 -9.84 -1.13
CA PRO A 306 -10.35 -8.63 -1.22
C PRO A 306 -9.58 -7.32 -1.34
N SER A 307 -8.30 -7.25 -0.96
CA SER A 307 -7.48 -6.04 -1.16
C SER A 307 -7.14 -5.77 -2.63
N MET A 308 -7.41 -6.74 -3.52
CA MET A 308 -7.21 -6.64 -4.96
C MET A 308 -8.55 -6.48 -5.72
N ASP A 309 -9.70 -6.47 -5.02
CA ASP A 309 -11.04 -6.32 -5.59
C ASP A 309 -11.30 -4.85 -5.92
N ILE A 310 -10.68 -4.38 -7.00
CA ILE A 310 -10.78 -2.98 -7.47
C ILE A 310 -10.95 -2.92 -8.99
N GLN A 311 -11.57 -1.85 -9.46
CA GLN A 311 -11.66 -1.50 -10.88
C GLN A 311 -11.04 -0.14 -11.19
N VAL A 312 -10.61 0.62 -10.17
CA VAL A 312 -9.82 1.85 -10.34
C VAL A 312 -8.54 1.73 -9.52
N SER A 313 -7.43 1.52 -10.22
CA SER A 313 -6.11 1.36 -9.63
C SER A 313 -5.45 2.73 -9.48
N SER A 314 -5.61 3.34 -8.30
CA SER A 314 -5.34 4.78 -8.09
C SER A 314 -3.92 5.21 -8.47
N ASN A 315 -2.89 4.45 -8.07
CA ASN A 315 -1.50 4.86 -8.34
C ASN A 315 -1.04 4.57 -9.78
N PHE A 316 -1.85 3.87 -10.59
CA PHE A 316 -1.57 3.71 -12.01
C PHE A 316 -1.51 5.06 -12.74
N GLU A 317 -2.24 6.07 -12.24
CA GLU A 317 -2.16 7.46 -12.71
C GLU A 317 -0.72 8.01 -12.68
N ARG A 318 0.11 7.62 -11.67
CA ARG A 318 1.52 8.02 -11.62
C ARG A 318 2.36 7.39 -12.73
N ALA A 319 2.11 6.12 -13.03
CA ALA A 319 2.81 5.43 -14.14
C ALA A 319 2.36 5.99 -15.50
N LEU A 320 1.09 6.31 -15.66
CA LEU A 320 0.59 7.02 -16.84
C LEU A 320 1.24 8.39 -17.00
N PHE A 321 1.36 9.16 -15.92
CA PHE A 321 2.01 10.47 -15.96
C PHE A 321 3.43 10.39 -16.52
N ASP A 322 4.25 9.46 -16.03
CA ASP A 322 5.60 9.26 -16.58
C ASP A 322 5.56 8.73 -18.03
N ALA A 323 4.65 7.80 -18.37
CA ALA A 323 4.52 7.25 -19.72
C ALA A 323 4.05 8.28 -20.76
N TYR A 324 3.32 9.31 -20.33
CA TYR A 324 2.93 10.47 -21.15
C TYR A 324 3.94 11.63 -21.07
N GLY A 325 5.19 11.36 -20.67
CA GLY A 325 6.24 12.39 -20.62
C GLY A 325 6.01 13.48 -19.60
N ARG A 326 5.24 13.16 -18.54
CA ARG A 326 4.85 14.09 -17.47
C ARG A 326 3.91 15.21 -17.92
N ASP A 327 3.12 14.95 -18.96
CA ASP A 327 2.05 15.84 -19.42
C ASP A 327 0.82 15.73 -18.52
N GLY A 328 0.69 16.68 -17.58
CA GLY A 328 -0.43 16.71 -16.63
C GLY A 328 -1.79 16.94 -17.29
N ALA A 329 -1.85 17.67 -18.42
CA ALA A 329 -3.10 17.92 -19.14
C ALA A 329 -3.60 16.62 -19.82
N ALA A 330 -2.70 15.86 -20.43
CA ALA A 330 -3.03 14.55 -21.00
C ALA A 330 -3.57 13.59 -19.93
N VAL A 331 -2.93 13.52 -18.76
CA VAL A 331 -3.40 12.66 -17.65
C VAL A 331 -4.74 13.12 -17.10
N ALA A 332 -4.96 14.43 -16.94
CA ALA A 332 -6.23 14.99 -16.50
C ALA A 332 -7.37 14.58 -17.45
N GLN A 333 -7.12 14.62 -18.79
CA GLN A 333 -8.09 14.18 -19.78
C GLN A 333 -8.44 12.70 -19.63
N LEU A 334 -7.45 11.79 -19.46
CA LEU A 334 -7.69 10.36 -19.23
C LEU A 334 -8.54 10.11 -17.99
N MET A 335 -8.28 10.85 -16.91
CA MET A 335 -9.04 10.71 -15.66
C MET A 335 -10.47 11.25 -15.78
N ASP A 336 -10.70 12.27 -16.61
CA ASP A 336 -12.04 12.76 -16.93
C ASP A 336 -12.81 11.77 -17.82
N GLU A 337 -12.16 11.15 -18.80
CA GLU A 337 -12.74 10.06 -19.61
C GLU A 337 -13.15 8.87 -18.73
N LEU A 338 -12.27 8.46 -17.78
CA LEU A 338 -12.57 7.41 -16.81
C LEU A 338 -13.80 7.76 -15.97
N LYS A 339 -13.89 8.98 -15.48
CA LYS A 339 -14.99 9.45 -14.63
C LYS A 339 -16.33 9.52 -15.38
N GLN A 340 -16.32 9.93 -16.64
CA GLN A 340 -17.53 10.14 -17.46
C GLN A 340 -17.97 8.89 -18.17
N GLY A 341 -17.02 8.11 -18.72
CA GLY A 341 -17.28 6.96 -19.59
C GLY A 341 -16.88 5.60 -19.01
N GLY A 342 -16.35 5.55 -17.78
CA GLY A 342 -15.91 4.30 -17.16
C GLY A 342 -14.61 3.73 -17.73
N GLY A 343 -13.88 4.48 -18.56
CA GLY A 343 -12.62 4.01 -19.11
C GLY A 343 -11.97 4.98 -20.10
N PHE A 344 -10.76 4.61 -20.54
CA PHE A 344 -9.98 5.35 -21.55
C PHE A 344 -9.09 4.39 -22.35
N GLN A 345 -8.56 4.87 -23.47
CA GLN A 345 -7.55 4.17 -24.27
C GLN A 345 -6.19 4.79 -24.06
N ILE A 346 -5.20 3.96 -23.65
CA ILE A 346 -3.80 4.37 -23.54
C ILE A 346 -3.22 4.55 -24.94
N SER A 347 -2.52 5.65 -25.20
CA SER A 347 -1.86 5.88 -26.48
C SER A 347 -0.78 4.81 -26.76
N GLN A 348 -0.52 4.51 -28.01
CA GLN A 348 0.42 3.46 -28.42
C GLN A 348 1.82 3.67 -27.81
N GLY A 349 2.35 4.90 -27.86
CA GLY A 349 3.68 5.21 -27.31
C GLY A 349 3.75 5.08 -25.79
N ALA A 350 2.69 5.50 -25.06
CA ALA A 350 2.62 5.33 -23.61
C ALA A 350 2.50 3.84 -23.24
N LEU A 351 1.72 3.06 -23.98
CA LEU A 351 1.57 1.63 -23.77
C LEU A 351 2.89 0.87 -23.97
N GLU A 352 3.65 1.22 -25.01
CA GLU A 352 4.97 0.66 -25.26
C GLU A 352 5.92 0.97 -24.10
N SER A 353 5.98 2.23 -23.65
CA SER A 353 6.78 2.65 -22.50
C SER A 353 6.41 1.89 -21.21
N LEU A 354 5.12 1.64 -20.97
CA LEU A 354 4.69 0.83 -19.84
C LEU A 354 5.12 -0.63 -19.97
N ARG A 355 5.01 -1.24 -21.15
CA ARG A 355 5.39 -2.63 -21.42
C ARG A 355 6.89 -2.91 -21.36
N ASP A 356 7.73 -1.90 -21.56
CA ASP A 356 9.17 -2.00 -21.37
C ASP A 356 9.57 -2.25 -19.92
N ILE A 357 8.69 -1.89 -18.98
CA ILE A 357 8.93 -1.96 -17.54
C ILE A 357 8.09 -3.05 -16.90
N PHE A 358 6.81 -3.07 -17.25
CA PHE A 358 5.80 -3.93 -16.63
C PHE A 358 5.39 -5.06 -17.55
N THR A 359 5.24 -6.23 -16.97
CA THR A 359 4.45 -7.32 -17.54
C THR A 359 3.36 -7.68 -16.54
N SER A 360 2.41 -8.53 -16.93
CA SER A 360 1.29 -8.82 -16.06
C SER A 360 0.72 -10.23 -16.27
N GLY A 361 0.03 -10.70 -15.24
CA GLY A 361 -0.77 -11.92 -15.29
C GLY A 361 -1.94 -11.82 -14.32
N ARG A 362 -2.81 -12.83 -14.38
CA ARG A 362 -3.96 -12.94 -13.48
C ARG A 362 -4.07 -14.36 -12.95
N ALA A 363 -4.75 -14.52 -11.81
CA ALA A 363 -5.15 -15.80 -11.26
C ALA A 363 -6.66 -15.82 -10.99
N SER A 364 -7.31 -16.93 -11.31
CA SER A 364 -8.70 -17.19 -10.88
C SER A 364 -8.75 -17.59 -9.41
N GLU A 365 -9.96 -17.70 -8.85
CA GLU A 365 -10.18 -18.18 -7.49
C GLU A 365 -9.68 -19.62 -7.31
N GLU A 366 -9.92 -20.48 -8.33
CA GLU A 366 -9.48 -21.88 -8.34
C GLU A 366 -7.96 -22.00 -8.40
N GLU A 367 -7.30 -21.22 -9.27
CA GLU A 367 -5.84 -21.18 -9.39
C GLU A 367 -5.19 -20.65 -8.13
N THR A 368 -5.79 -19.64 -7.49
CA THR A 368 -5.34 -19.09 -6.21
C THR A 368 -5.41 -20.14 -5.11
N SER A 369 -6.55 -20.81 -4.94
CA SER A 369 -6.75 -21.86 -3.93
C SER A 369 -5.85 -23.07 -4.18
N ALA A 370 -5.72 -23.50 -5.44
CA ALA A 370 -4.82 -24.60 -5.82
C ALA A 370 -3.34 -24.26 -5.52
N THR A 371 -2.93 -23.00 -5.70
CA THR A 371 -1.57 -22.57 -5.39
C THR A 371 -1.29 -22.61 -3.89
N ILE A 372 -2.24 -22.18 -3.04
CA ILE A 372 -2.12 -22.29 -1.58
C ILE A 372 -1.96 -23.76 -1.18
N ALA A 373 -2.85 -24.64 -1.65
CA ALA A 373 -2.85 -26.06 -1.32
C ALA A 373 -1.54 -26.75 -1.76
N ARG A 374 -1.11 -26.50 -2.99
CA ARG A 374 0.08 -27.10 -3.60
C ARG A 374 1.36 -26.71 -2.86
N LEU A 375 1.54 -25.42 -2.56
CA LEU A 375 2.73 -24.95 -1.85
C LEU A 375 2.76 -25.46 -0.41
N ALA A 376 1.64 -25.43 0.29
CA ALA A 376 1.54 -25.98 1.64
C ALA A 376 1.94 -27.47 1.68
N ALA A 377 1.48 -28.27 0.70
CA ALA A 377 1.81 -29.69 0.61
C ALA A 377 3.28 -29.94 0.20
N ALA A 378 3.83 -29.14 -0.73
CA ALA A 378 5.16 -29.37 -1.28
C ALA A 378 6.30 -28.84 -0.39
N THR A 379 6.08 -27.71 0.30
CA THR A 379 7.14 -26.99 1.02
C THR A 379 6.83 -26.72 2.48
N GLY A 380 5.58 -26.90 2.91
CA GLY A 380 5.08 -26.46 4.22
C GLY A 380 4.80 -24.95 4.29
N GLU A 381 5.04 -24.20 3.20
CA GLU A 381 4.80 -22.76 3.17
C GLU A 381 3.32 -22.47 2.92
N VAL A 382 2.68 -21.79 3.87
CA VAL A 382 1.27 -21.42 3.79
C VAL A 382 1.16 -19.96 3.36
N LEU A 383 0.50 -19.70 2.24
CA LEU A 383 0.31 -18.36 1.69
C LEU A 383 -1.07 -17.79 2.07
N CYS A 384 -1.15 -16.47 2.19
CA CYS A 384 -2.45 -15.79 2.10
C CYS A 384 -2.92 -15.75 0.63
N PRO A 385 -4.22 -15.57 0.35
CA PRO A 385 -4.73 -15.55 -1.02
C PRO A 385 -4.05 -14.51 -1.93
N HIS A 386 -3.77 -13.31 -1.43
CA HIS A 386 -3.08 -12.28 -2.20
C HIS A 386 -1.66 -12.72 -2.64
N SER A 387 -0.89 -13.28 -1.71
CA SER A 387 0.45 -13.81 -2.01
C SER A 387 0.39 -14.99 -2.98
N ALA A 388 -0.65 -15.81 -2.89
CA ALA A 388 -0.86 -16.95 -3.80
C ALA A 388 -1.12 -16.49 -5.24
N VAL A 389 -1.89 -15.42 -5.44
CA VAL A 389 -2.03 -14.78 -6.76
C VAL A 389 -0.66 -14.38 -7.31
N GLY A 390 0.18 -13.75 -6.47
CA GLY A 390 1.54 -13.38 -6.86
C GLY A 390 2.40 -14.57 -7.28
N VAL A 391 2.39 -15.65 -6.49
CA VAL A 391 3.17 -16.85 -6.78
C VAL A 391 2.67 -17.53 -8.06
N HIS A 392 1.36 -17.69 -8.24
CA HIS A 392 0.78 -18.26 -9.46
C HIS A 392 1.24 -17.51 -10.71
N VAL A 393 1.13 -16.19 -10.70
CA VAL A 393 1.55 -15.37 -11.83
C VAL A 393 3.07 -15.42 -12.03
N ALA A 394 3.86 -15.40 -10.95
CA ALA A 394 5.32 -15.48 -11.02
C ALA A 394 5.80 -16.74 -11.76
N GLU A 395 5.15 -17.88 -11.56
CA GLU A 395 5.54 -19.16 -12.15
C GLU A 395 5.56 -19.13 -13.68
N ALA A 396 4.70 -18.32 -14.32
CA ALA A 396 4.70 -18.11 -15.77
C ALA A 396 5.82 -17.16 -16.26
N HIS A 397 6.52 -16.48 -15.34
CA HIS A 397 7.55 -15.47 -15.64
C HIS A 397 8.93 -15.84 -15.10
N LEU A 398 9.12 -17.05 -14.57
CA LEU A 398 10.41 -17.51 -14.09
C LEU A 398 11.44 -17.59 -15.23
N SER A 399 12.67 -17.19 -14.92
CA SER A 399 13.78 -17.17 -15.87
C SER A 399 15.12 -17.46 -15.15
N ALA A 400 16.24 -17.20 -15.81
CA ALA A 400 17.55 -17.23 -15.18
C ALA A 400 17.74 -16.10 -14.14
N THR A 401 16.99 -15.02 -14.27
CA THR A 401 17.00 -13.90 -13.32
C THR A 401 16.14 -14.26 -12.09
N PRO A 402 16.65 -14.06 -10.87
CA PRO A 402 15.86 -14.33 -9.67
C PRO A 402 14.55 -13.56 -9.66
N MET A 403 13.45 -14.27 -9.42
CA MET A 403 12.12 -13.71 -9.21
C MET A 403 11.82 -13.61 -7.73
N ILE A 404 11.49 -12.40 -7.27
CA ILE A 404 11.07 -12.12 -5.90
C ILE A 404 9.56 -11.86 -5.92
N THR A 405 8.78 -12.77 -5.36
CA THR A 405 7.33 -12.57 -5.18
C THR A 405 7.06 -11.95 -3.82
N LEU A 406 6.27 -10.87 -3.78
CA LEU A 406 5.93 -10.20 -2.54
C LEU A 406 4.83 -10.97 -1.80
N ALA A 407 5.09 -11.39 -0.56
CA ALA A 407 4.11 -11.95 0.35
C ALA A 407 3.51 -10.84 1.21
N THR A 408 2.34 -10.38 0.81
CA THR A 408 1.74 -9.11 1.27
C THR A 408 1.02 -9.19 2.60
N ALA A 409 0.60 -10.38 3.04
CA ALA A 409 -0.07 -10.58 4.33
C ALA A 409 0.21 -11.97 4.91
N HIS A 410 0.14 -12.06 6.24
CA HIS A 410 0.21 -13.34 6.95
C HIS A 410 -1.06 -14.15 6.69
N PRO A 411 -0.97 -15.49 6.46
CA PRO A 411 -2.13 -16.33 6.15
C PRO A 411 -3.24 -16.27 7.20
N ALA A 412 -2.90 -16.07 8.47
CA ALA A 412 -3.87 -15.96 9.56
C ALA A 412 -4.83 -14.77 9.46
N LYS A 413 -4.59 -13.81 8.57
CA LYS A 413 -5.55 -12.71 8.29
C LYS A 413 -6.73 -13.17 7.43
N PHE A 414 -6.57 -14.28 6.72
CA PHE A 414 -7.57 -14.85 5.80
C PHE A 414 -7.81 -16.33 6.14
N PRO A 415 -8.18 -16.63 7.41
CA PRO A 415 -8.15 -18.00 7.91
C PRO A 415 -9.12 -18.93 7.18
N ASP A 416 -10.29 -18.46 6.79
CA ASP A 416 -11.31 -19.27 6.14
C ASP A 416 -10.88 -19.74 4.73
N ALA A 417 -10.29 -18.83 3.94
CA ALA A 417 -9.77 -19.16 2.61
C ALA A 417 -8.58 -20.11 2.68
N VAL A 418 -7.70 -19.93 3.66
CA VAL A 418 -6.53 -20.80 3.85
C VAL A 418 -6.95 -22.18 4.35
N GLU A 419 -7.88 -22.25 5.30
CA GLU A 419 -8.43 -23.51 5.82
C GLU A 419 -9.16 -24.30 4.73
N ALA A 420 -9.96 -23.61 3.90
CA ALA A 420 -10.63 -24.24 2.76
C ALA A 420 -9.64 -24.85 1.75
N ALA A 421 -8.50 -24.21 1.53
CA ALA A 421 -7.49 -24.68 0.58
C ALA A 421 -6.58 -25.77 1.16
N THR A 422 -6.26 -25.75 2.47
CA THR A 422 -5.23 -26.60 3.09
C THR A 422 -5.79 -27.65 4.05
N GLY A 423 -7.06 -27.51 4.48
CA GLY A 423 -7.66 -28.30 5.55
C GLY A 423 -7.18 -27.91 6.97
N ALA A 424 -6.35 -26.86 7.10
CA ALA A 424 -5.80 -26.44 8.38
C ALA A 424 -5.96 -24.92 8.58
N ARG A 425 -6.51 -24.53 9.73
CA ARG A 425 -6.67 -23.11 10.08
C ARG A 425 -5.33 -22.52 10.50
N PRO A 426 -4.83 -21.47 9.85
CA PRO A 426 -3.56 -20.84 10.19
C PRO A 426 -3.65 -20.15 11.56
N ARG A 427 -2.59 -20.30 12.37
CA ARG A 427 -2.53 -19.71 13.72
C ARG A 427 -1.98 -18.29 13.65
N LEU A 428 -2.50 -17.40 14.52
CA LEU A 428 -1.90 -16.10 14.76
C LEU A 428 -0.49 -16.25 15.35
N PRO A 429 0.43 -15.35 15.02
CA PRO A 429 1.72 -15.29 15.72
C PRO A 429 1.55 -15.08 17.23
N ALA A 430 2.49 -15.61 18.03
CA ALA A 430 2.42 -15.59 19.50
C ALA A 430 2.16 -14.18 20.08
N ARG A 431 2.71 -13.11 19.43
CA ARG A 431 2.50 -11.72 19.85
C ARG A 431 1.06 -11.21 19.71
N MET A 432 0.18 -11.97 19.03
CA MET A 432 -1.23 -11.66 18.81
C MET A 432 -2.16 -12.78 19.29
N ALA A 433 -1.67 -13.71 20.09
CA ALA A 433 -2.45 -14.87 20.54
C ALA A 433 -3.69 -14.46 21.32
N ASP A 434 -3.64 -13.35 22.05
CA ASP A 434 -4.72 -12.78 22.86
C ASP A 434 -5.71 -11.90 22.07
N LEU A 435 -5.55 -11.73 20.74
CA LEU A 435 -6.39 -10.82 19.93
C LEU A 435 -7.90 -11.08 20.10
N PHE A 436 -8.28 -12.36 20.21
CA PHE A 436 -9.68 -12.77 20.36
C PHE A 436 -10.22 -12.64 21.80
N GLU A 437 -9.35 -12.36 22.77
CA GLU A 437 -9.70 -12.16 24.18
C GLU A 437 -9.89 -10.68 24.52
N ARG A 438 -9.39 -9.76 23.66
CA ARG A 438 -9.46 -8.31 23.88
C ARG A 438 -10.88 -7.79 23.65
N ASP A 439 -11.30 -6.80 24.43
CA ASP A 439 -12.60 -6.11 24.27
C ASP A 439 -12.64 -5.30 22.96
N GLU A 440 -13.76 -5.35 22.26
CA GLU A 440 -13.97 -4.60 21.03
C GLU A 440 -14.66 -3.27 21.29
N ARG A 441 -14.16 -2.20 20.67
CA ARG A 441 -14.74 -0.85 20.66
C ARG A 441 -15.10 -0.47 19.23
N VAL A 442 -16.37 -0.48 18.91
CA VAL A 442 -16.87 -0.17 17.57
C VAL A 442 -18.15 0.66 17.66
N THR A 443 -18.26 1.65 16.78
CA THR A 443 -19.49 2.41 16.62
C THR A 443 -20.15 2.01 15.30
N ARG A 444 -21.37 1.51 15.34
CA ARG A 444 -22.17 1.24 14.14
C ARG A 444 -22.93 2.49 13.74
N LEU A 445 -22.87 2.83 12.45
CA LEU A 445 -23.55 3.99 11.89
C LEU A 445 -24.29 3.61 10.58
N PRO A 446 -25.42 4.30 10.30
CA PRO A 446 -26.06 4.19 9.00
C PRO A 446 -25.14 4.76 7.89
N ASN A 447 -25.46 4.46 6.63
CA ASN A 447 -24.85 5.05 5.47
C ASN A 447 -25.33 6.50 5.25
N GLU A 448 -25.00 7.38 6.18
CA GLU A 448 -25.41 8.81 6.16
C GLU A 448 -24.20 9.71 6.46
N LEU A 449 -23.83 10.53 5.48
CA LEU A 449 -22.67 11.43 5.57
C LEU A 449 -22.74 12.35 6.79
N SER A 450 -23.93 12.96 7.04
CA SER A 450 -24.15 13.89 8.13
C SER A 450 -23.92 13.27 9.52
N ALA A 451 -24.38 12.04 9.72
CA ALA A 451 -24.19 11.32 10.99
C ALA A 451 -22.71 11.04 11.27
N ILE A 452 -21.94 10.71 10.23
CA ILE A 452 -20.49 10.45 10.34
C ILE A 452 -19.74 11.76 10.62
N GLN A 453 -20.07 12.84 9.91
CA GLN A 453 -19.45 14.15 10.11
C GLN A 453 -19.73 14.71 11.51
N GLU A 454 -20.94 14.51 12.03
CA GLU A 454 -21.32 14.92 13.38
C GLU A 454 -20.49 14.16 14.43
N LEU A 455 -20.41 12.83 14.33
CA LEU A 455 -19.59 12.01 15.22
C LEU A 455 -18.11 12.43 15.20
N ILE A 456 -17.55 12.72 14.03
CA ILE A 456 -16.17 13.19 13.91
C ILE A 456 -15.97 14.52 14.63
N ARG A 457 -16.90 15.48 14.47
CA ARG A 457 -16.83 16.77 15.19
C ARG A 457 -16.93 16.60 16.70
N GLU A 458 -17.78 15.69 17.16
CA GLU A 458 -17.99 15.42 18.58
C GLU A 458 -16.77 14.77 19.25
N ARG A 459 -16.12 13.82 18.55
CA ARG A 459 -15.05 13.00 19.15
C ARG A 459 -13.64 13.49 18.85
N ARG A 460 -13.49 14.44 17.95
CA ARG A 460 -12.19 15.03 17.64
C ARG A 460 -11.63 15.78 18.85
N GLY A 461 -10.46 15.34 19.33
CA GLY A 461 -9.75 15.97 20.45
C GLY A 461 -10.32 15.62 21.82
N ALA A 462 -11.11 14.57 21.92
CA ALA A 462 -11.65 14.07 23.18
C ALA A 462 -10.62 13.29 24.02
#